data_51461e54dba20c2138110fb844b16b69
#
_entry.id   51461e54dba20c2138110fb844b16b69
#
_cell.length_a   1.000
_cell.length_b   1.000
_cell.length_c   1.000
_cell.angle_alpha   90.00
_cell.angle_beta   90.00
_cell.angle_gamma   90.00
#
_symmetry.space_group_name_H-M   'P 1'
#
loop_
_entity.id
_entity.type
_entity.pdbx_description
1 polymer ?
#
loop_
_entity_poly.entity_id
_entity_poly.type
_entity_poly.pdbx_seq_one_letter_code
_entity_poly.pdbx_strand_id
1 'polypeptide(L)'
;MTTAQFNIKNVTQEIQNWILNYLDVPSDHYSGHKPCPFAKKAWVQDKCLVMLGGEKELTDAILSWDDSYEIIAFAVSEEGSSGLEEYCDQTNKELVERNIDLVLLPFIAGDEDPDDPDLEPDHWGKLLDEAYSLVFVQRLSVVNKTSEVLQQMGYYDKVSPEFFQYVKERRGL
;
A
#
# COMPACT_ATOMS: atom_id res chain seq x y z
N MET A 1 13.21 15.73 4.88
CA MET A 1 12.59 16.68 3.90
C MET A 1 12.16 17.94 4.63
N THR A 2 12.35 19.10 4.01
CA THR A 2 11.73 20.31 4.54
C THR A 2 10.24 20.27 4.25
N THR A 3 9.41 20.83 5.13
CA THR A 3 7.94 20.95 4.97
C THR A 3 7.51 21.46 3.59
N ALA A 4 8.37 22.18 2.90
CA ALA A 4 8.15 22.69 1.54
C ALA A 4 8.14 21.59 0.45
N GLN A 5 8.71 20.42 0.72
CA GLN A 5 8.79 19.30 -0.23
C GLN A 5 7.61 18.31 -0.07
N PHE A 6 7.05 18.20 1.14
CA PHE A 6 5.84 17.40 1.39
C PHE A 6 4.60 18.21 1.00
N ASN A 7 4.25 18.14 -0.26
CA ASN A 7 3.06 18.79 -0.82
C ASN A 7 2.42 17.87 -1.87
N ILE A 8 1.14 18.08 -2.11
CA ILE A 8 0.33 17.20 -2.96
C ILE A 8 0.92 17.02 -4.37
N LYS A 9 1.49 18.07 -4.96
CA LYS A 9 2.04 18.01 -6.33
C LYS A 9 3.26 17.09 -6.39
N ASN A 10 4.22 17.27 -5.47
CA ASN A 10 5.45 16.49 -5.44
C ASN A 10 5.13 15.02 -5.10
N VAL A 11 4.34 14.79 -4.05
CA VAL A 11 3.92 13.45 -3.64
C VAL A 11 3.18 12.73 -4.77
N THR A 12 2.26 13.41 -5.47
CA THR A 12 1.57 12.83 -6.62
C THR A 12 2.54 12.40 -7.72
N GLN A 13 3.55 13.22 -8.02
CA GLN A 13 4.55 12.90 -9.04
C GLN A 13 5.44 11.72 -8.63
N GLU A 14 5.81 11.63 -7.36
CA GLU A 14 6.60 10.52 -6.83
C GLU A 14 5.81 9.22 -6.83
N ILE A 15 4.55 9.24 -6.36
CA ILE A 15 3.67 8.07 -6.40
C ILE A 15 3.46 7.60 -7.84
N GLN A 16 3.26 8.51 -8.79
CA GLN A 16 3.17 8.16 -10.21
C GLN A 16 4.43 7.43 -10.69
N ASN A 17 5.60 7.98 -10.38
CA ASN A 17 6.87 7.37 -10.76
C ASN A 17 7.04 5.99 -10.14
N TRP A 18 6.69 5.83 -8.87
CA TRP A 18 6.74 4.56 -8.17
C TRP A 18 5.80 3.52 -8.80
N ILE A 19 4.55 3.89 -9.06
CA ILE A 19 3.59 3.00 -9.71
C ILE A 19 4.10 2.52 -11.06
N LEU A 20 4.64 3.43 -11.89
CA LEU A 20 5.03 3.12 -13.26
C LEU A 20 6.37 2.39 -13.37
N ASN A 21 7.32 2.68 -12.48
CA ASN A 21 8.70 2.20 -12.59
C ASN A 21 9.02 1.04 -11.63
N TYR A 22 8.18 0.79 -10.62
CA TYR A 22 8.40 -0.27 -9.64
C TYR A 22 7.19 -1.19 -9.53
N LEU A 23 6.01 -0.70 -9.19
CA LEU A 23 4.84 -1.56 -8.99
C LEU A 23 4.34 -2.24 -10.28
N ASP A 24 4.61 -1.66 -11.45
CA ASP A 24 4.25 -2.23 -12.75
C ASP A 24 5.40 -3.02 -13.41
N VAL A 25 6.55 -3.15 -12.76
CA VAL A 25 7.71 -3.89 -13.28
C VAL A 25 7.75 -5.29 -12.67
N PRO A 26 7.86 -6.36 -13.47
CA PRO A 26 8.02 -7.71 -12.93
C PRO A 26 9.24 -7.84 -12.02
N SER A 27 9.08 -8.50 -10.87
CA SER A 27 10.14 -8.74 -9.89
C SER A 27 10.36 -10.23 -9.67
N ASP A 28 11.62 -10.64 -9.56
CA ASP A 28 11.97 -12.02 -9.23
C ASP A 28 11.49 -12.44 -7.84
N HIS A 29 11.37 -11.48 -6.90
CA HIS A 29 10.81 -11.70 -5.58
C HIS A 29 9.35 -12.19 -5.64
N TYR A 30 8.58 -11.67 -6.58
CA TYR A 30 7.20 -12.10 -6.85
C TYR A 30 7.12 -13.12 -8.00
N SER A 31 8.12 -13.97 -8.16
CA SER A 31 8.15 -15.04 -9.16
C SER A 31 7.96 -14.54 -10.60
N GLY A 32 8.47 -13.35 -10.91
CA GLY A 32 8.34 -12.70 -12.22
C GLY A 32 7.03 -11.97 -12.43
N HIS A 33 6.20 -11.84 -11.41
CA HIS A 33 4.98 -11.02 -11.45
C HIS A 33 5.27 -9.58 -11.00
N LYS A 34 4.34 -8.68 -11.31
CA LYS A 34 4.39 -7.28 -10.87
C LYS A 34 3.99 -7.19 -9.40
N PRO A 35 4.69 -6.40 -8.56
CA PRO A 35 4.33 -6.20 -7.16
C PRO A 35 2.88 -5.79 -6.94
N CYS A 36 2.37 -4.88 -7.77
CA CYS A 36 0.96 -4.50 -7.75
C CYS A 36 0.38 -4.41 -9.16
N PRO A 37 -0.34 -5.43 -9.64
CA PRO A 37 -0.87 -5.43 -11.01
C PRO A 37 -2.01 -4.43 -11.26
N PHE A 38 -2.54 -3.77 -10.22
CA PHE A 38 -3.67 -2.85 -10.32
C PHE A 38 -3.28 -1.39 -10.37
N ALA A 39 -2.22 -1.00 -9.67
CA ALA A 39 -1.90 0.39 -9.41
C ALA A 39 -1.77 1.20 -10.71
N LYS A 40 -1.07 0.67 -11.71
CA LYS A 40 -0.96 1.34 -13.02
C LYS A 40 -2.30 1.49 -13.73
N LYS A 41 -3.14 0.46 -13.70
CA LYS A 41 -4.46 0.53 -14.35
C LYS A 41 -5.32 1.60 -13.68
N ALA A 42 -5.38 1.59 -12.35
CA ALA A 42 -6.12 2.60 -11.59
C ALA A 42 -5.58 4.01 -11.87
N TRP A 43 -4.26 4.16 -11.94
CA TRP A 43 -3.62 5.44 -12.25
C TRP A 43 -4.01 5.97 -13.64
N VAL A 44 -3.85 5.16 -14.68
CA VAL A 44 -4.12 5.56 -16.08
C VAL A 44 -5.61 5.85 -16.32
N GLN A 45 -6.49 5.26 -15.54
CA GLN A 45 -7.94 5.45 -15.62
C GLN A 45 -8.48 6.55 -14.70
N ASP A 46 -7.60 7.37 -14.09
CA ASP A 46 -7.98 8.38 -13.08
C ASP A 46 -8.80 7.80 -11.90
N LYS A 47 -8.51 6.55 -11.54
CA LYS A 47 -9.14 5.80 -10.44
C LYS A 47 -8.26 5.73 -9.19
N CYS A 48 -7.12 6.42 -9.19
CA CYS A 48 -6.22 6.55 -8.05
C CYS A 48 -6.27 7.99 -7.52
N LEU A 49 -6.80 8.18 -6.32
CA LEU A 49 -6.83 9.47 -5.63
C LEU A 49 -5.61 9.59 -4.72
N VAL A 50 -4.83 10.66 -4.86
CA VAL A 50 -3.74 10.97 -3.92
C VAL A 50 -4.23 11.95 -2.87
N MET A 51 -3.98 11.63 -1.60
CA MET A 51 -4.32 12.47 -0.45
C MET A 51 -3.12 12.62 0.48
N LEU A 52 -3.10 13.69 1.26
CA LEU A 52 -2.09 13.95 2.30
C LEU A 52 -2.78 14.22 3.63
N GLY A 53 -2.18 13.76 4.72
CA GLY A 53 -2.69 14.09 6.07
C GLY A 53 -2.08 13.22 7.15
N GLY A 54 -2.74 13.21 8.31
CA GLY A 54 -2.48 12.31 9.42
C GLY A 54 -3.60 11.27 9.57
N GLU A 55 -3.60 10.58 10.72
CA GLU A 55 -4.60 9.54 11.03
C GLU A 55 -6.04 10.03 10.93
N LYS A 56 -6.31 11.27 11.35
CA LYS A 56 -7.66 11.84 11.31
C LYS A 56 -8.16 11.96 9.86
N GLU A 57 -7.37 12.54 8.98
CA GLU A 57 -7.71 12.70 7.57
C GLU A 57 -7.80 11.34 6.86
N LEU A 58 -6.99 10.36 7.26
CA LEU A 58 -7.08 8.98 6.77
C LEU A 58 -8.40 8.33 7.22
N THR A 59 -8.80 8.51 8.49
CA THR A 59 -10.10 8.06 8.98
C THR A 59 -11.25 8.70 8.17
N ASP A 60 -11.19 10.02 7.95
CA ASP A 60 -12.20 10.74 7.18
C ASP A 60 -12.27 10.22 5.72
N ALA A 61 -11.13 9.89 5.11
CA ALA A 61 -11.06 9.29 3.78
C ALA A 61 -11.72 7.90 3.72
N ILE A 62 -11.50 7.06 4.74
CA ILE A 62 -12.13 5.74 4.86
C ILE A 62 -13.66 5.89 4.98
N LEU A 63 -14.12 6.79 5.85
CA LEU A 63 -15.55 7.01 6.09
C LEU A 63 -16.28 7.64 4.91
N SER A 64 -15.57 8.41 4.08
CA SER A 64 -16.09 9.06 2.87
C SER A 64 -15.80 8.28 1.59
N TRP A 65 -15.36 7.03 1.70
CA TRP A 65 -15.09 6.19 0.52
C TRP A 65 -16.29 6.13 -0.40
N ASP A 66 -16.04 6.35 -1.67
CA ASP A 66 -17.00 6.11 -2.74
C ASP A 66 -16.35 5.30 -3.89
N ASP A 67 -17.16 4.71 -4.76
CA ASP A 67 -16.68 3.86 -5.85
C ASP A 67 -16.18 4.64 -7.08
N SER A 68 -15.98 5.95 -6.96
CA SER A 68 -15.32 6.76 -7.99
C SER A 68 -13.85 6.39 -8.14
N TYR A 69 -13.23 5.85 -7.07
CA TYR A 69 -11.84 5.44 -7.04
C TYR A 69 -11.70 3.94 -6.79
N GLU A 70 -10.63 3.35 -7.32
CA GLU A 70 -10.19 1.98 -7.02
C GLU A 70 -9.10 1.95 -5.96
N ILE A 71 -8.33 3.04 -5.84
CA ILE A 71 -7.24 3.21 -4.86
C ILE A 71 -7.29 4.64 -4.32
N ILE A 72 -7.19 4.79 -2.99
CA ILE A 72 -6.72 6.03 -2.38
C ILE A 72 -5.27 5.79 -1.95
N ALA A 73 -4.34 6.57 -2.51
CA ALA A 73 -2.93 6.61 -2.10
C ALA A 73 -2.77 7.74 -1.10
N PHE A 74 -2.80 7.40 0.19
CA PHE A 74 -2.76 8.37 1.29
C PHE A 74 -1.33 8.49 1.82
N ALA A 75 -0.73 9.67 1.72
CA ALA A 75 0.61 9.95 2.20
C ALA A 75 0.59 10.61 3.58
N VAL A 76 1.38 10.06 4.50
CA VAL A 76 1.56 10.54 5.87
C VAL A 76 2.99 11.01 6.04
N SER A 77 3.20 12.23 6.54
CA SER A 77 4.55 12.76 6.77
C SER A 77 5.34 11.87 7.73
N GLU A 78 6.67 11.93 7.69
CA GLU A 78 7.56 11.19 8.60
C GLU A 78 7.17 11.39 10.07
N GLU A 79 6.89 12.64 10.47
CA GLU A 79 6.47 12.96 11.84
C GLU A 79 5.16 12.28 12.26
N GLY A 80 4.25 12.04 11.29
CA GLY A 80 2.97 11.35 11.50
C GLY A 80 3.04 9.84 11.31
N SER A 81 4.17 9.28 10.90
CA SER A 81 4.31 7.85 10.59
C SER A 81 4.50 6.96 11.81
N SER A 82 4.83 7.55 12.97
CA SER A 82 4.97 6.78 14.22
C SER A 82 3.64 6.15 14.63
N GLY A 83 3.61 4.81 14.72
CA GLY A 83 2.40 4.04 15.03
C GLY A 83 1.43 3.83 13.86
N LEU A 84 1.77 4.29 12.65
CA LEU A 84 0.89 4.17 11.49
C LEU A 84 0.58 2.71 11.12
N GLU A 85 1.55 1.81 11.24
CA GLU A 85 1.36 0.40 10.98
C GLU A 85 0.36 -0.21 11.97
N GLU A 86 0.55 0.02 13.26
CA GLU A 86 -0.37 -0.43 14.31
C GLU A 86 -1.78 0.15 14.12
N TYR A 87 -1.87 1.42 13.75
CA TYR A 87 -3.15 2.05 13.40
C TYR A 87 -3.82 1.36 12.22
N CYS A 88 -3.08 1.04 11.15
CA CYS A 88 -3.62 0.34 9.98
C CYS A 88 -4.09 -1.07 10.35
N ASP A 89 -3.32 -1.81 11.14
CA ASP A 89 -3.69 -3.15 11.58
C ASP A 89 -4.94 -3.16 12.45
N GLN A 90 -5.03 -2.23 13.41
CA GLN A 90 -6.21 -2.08 14.24
C GLN A 90 -7.45 -1.69 13.40
N THR A 91 -7.27 -0.75 12.48
CA THR A 91 -8.35 -0.30 11.58
C THR A 91 -8.81 -1.44 10.68
N ASN A 92 -7.90 -2.24 10.13
CA ASN A 92 -8.26 -3.40 9.31
C ASN A 92 -9.11 -4.42 10.09
N LYS A 93 -8.78 -4.70 11.35
CA LYS A 93 -9.59 -5.56 12.21
C LYS A 93 -11.00 -5.01 12.40
N GLU A 94 -11.12 -3.71 12.70
CA GLU A 94 -12.41 -3.05 12.88
C GLU A 94 -13.26 -3.03 11.61
N LEU A 95 -12.63 -2.83 10.44
CA LEU A 95 -13.32 -2.87 9.15
C LEU A 95 -13.90 -4.27 8.88
N VAL A 96 -13.14 -5.32 9.13
CA VAL A 96 -13.59 -6.72 9.00
C VAL A 96 -14.74 -7.00 9.97
N GLU A 97 -14.62 -6.63 11.26
CA GLU A 97 -15.67 -6.85 12.27
C GLU A 97 -16.98 -6.15 11.91
N ARG A 98 -16.90 -4.98 11.28
CA ARG A 98 -18.07 -4.21 10.84
C ARG A 98 -18.57 -4.59 9.45
N ASN A 99 -17.97 -5.57 8.78
CA ASN A 99 -18.26 -5.96 7.40
C ASN A 99 -18.14 -4.78 6.40
N ILE A 100 -17.18 -3.89 6.63
CA ILE A 100 -16.85 -2.80 5.71
C ILE A 100 -15.82 -3.34 4.71
N ASP A 101 -16.18 -3.32 3.42
CA ASP A 101 -15.34 -3.86 2.33
C ASP A 101 -14.20 -2.91 1.94
N LEU A 102 -13.31 -2.62 2.90
CA LEU A 102 -12.09 -1.85 2.70
C LEU A 102 -10.91 -2.53 3.40
N VAL A 103 -9.70 -2.26 2.92
CA VAL A 103 -8.43 -2.66 3.52
C VAL A 103 -7.40 -1.55 3.37
N LEU A 104 -6.60 -1.37 4.41
CA LEU A 104 -5.45 -0.48 4.45
C LEU A 104 -4.18 -1.30 4.24
N LEU A 105 -3.35 -0.89 3.30
CA LEU A 105 -2.07 -1.50 2.99
C LEU A 105 -0.97 -0.47 3.25
N PRO A 106 -0.32 -0.49 4.43
CA PRO A 106 0.73 0.47 4.77
C PRO A 106 2.05 0.13 4.07
N PHE A 107 2.78 1.17 3.73
CA PHE A 107 4.15 1.19 3.24
C PHE A 107 4.91 2.21 4.09
N ILE A 108 5.62 1.74 5.11
CA ILE A 108 6.24 2.59 6.11
C ILE A 108 7.63 3.03 5.63
N ALA A 109 7.87 4.35 5.64
CA ALA A 109 9.17 4.90 5.31
C ALA A 109 10.22 4.49 6.35
N GLY A 110 11.41 4.07 5.89
CA GLY A 110 12.49 3.66 6.76
C GLY A 110 12.29 2.31 7.46
N ASP A 111 11.23 1.58 7.13
CA ASP A 111 11.05 0.21 7.58
C ASP A 111 11.88 -0.73 6.71
N GLU A 112 13.19 -0.54 6.78
CA GLU A 112 14.17 -1.44 6.20
C GLU A 112 14.62 -2.39 7.32
N ASP A 113 13.97 -3.55 7.44
CA ASP A 113 14.54 -4.64 8.20
C ASP A 113 15.53 -5.39 7.28
N PRO A 114 16.85 -5.20 7.47
CA PRO A 114 17.85 -5.88 6.62
C PRO A 114 17.83 -7.39 6.80
N ASP A 115 17.17 -7.89 7.85
CA ASP A 115 17.03 -9.31 8.13
C ASP A 115 15.71 -9.88 7.60
N ASP A 116 14.81 -9.04 7.06
CA ASP A 116 13.59 -9.50 6.42
C ASP A 116 13.88 -9.95 4.97
N PRO A 117 13.86 -11.27 4.69
CA PRO A 117 14.12 -11.79 3.35
C PRO A 117 13.03 -11.41 2.34
N ASP A 118 11.90 -10.91 2.81
CA ASP A 118 10.77 -10.50 1.99
C ASP A 118 10.83 -9.02 1.58
N LEU A 119 11.71 -8.24 2.20
CA LEU A 119 12.05 -6.90 1.75
C LEU A 119 13.12 -6.97 0.65
N GLU A 120 12.74 -6.62 -0.57
CA GLU A 120 13.72 -6.32 -1.62
C GLU A 120 14.28 -4.90 -1.41
N PRO A 121 15.51 -4.73 -0.91
CA PRO A 121 16.06 -3.42 -0.54
C PRO A 121 16.08 -2.43 -1.71
N ASP A 122 16.14 -2.93 -2.94
CA ASP A 122 16.33 -2.10 -4.13
C ASP A 122 15.04 -1.58 -4.78
N HIS A 123 13.86 -2.14 -4.45
CA HIS A 123 12.63 -1.82 -5.16
C HIS A 123 11.59 -1.06 -4.31
N TRP A 124 11.57 -1.26 -3.00
CA TRP A 124 10.59 -0.62 -2.12
C TRP A 124 11.10 0.67 -1.50
N GLY A 125 12.40 0.71 -1.14
CA GLY A 125 13.00 1.81 -0.39
C GLY A 125 13.20 3.09 -1.18
N LYS A 126 13.39 3.04 -2.49
CA LYS A 126 13.86 4.21 -3.26
C LYS A 126 12.84 5.32 -3.50
N LEU A 127 11.57 5.07 -3.27
CA LEU A 127 10.54 6.09 -3.45
C LEU A 127 10.07 6.72 -2.16
N LEU A 128 10.08 5.92 -1.11
CA LEU A 128 9.70 6.39 0.21
C LEU A 128 10.92 6.88 1.00
N ASP A 129 12.02 7.11 0.28
CA ASP A 129 13.27 7.60 0.84
C ASP A 129 12.99 8.78 1.78
N GLU A 130 12.72 8.45 3.05
CA GLU A 130 12.87 9.32 4.20
C GLU A 130 11.81 10.42 4.40
N ALA A 131 10.81 10.54 3.52
CA ALA A 131 9.99 11.73 3.58
C ALA A 131 8.57 11.53 4.06
N TYR A 132 8.00 10.37 3.78
CA TYR A 132 6.62 10.06 4.14
C TYR A 132 6.32 8.57 3.98
N SER A 133 5.34 8.08 4.74
CA SER A 133 4.77 6.75 4.55
C SER A 133 3.54 6.82 3.66
N LEU A 134 3.21 5.70 3.00
CA LEU A 134 2.00 5.58 2.20
C LEU A 134 1.04 4.56 2.81
N VAL A 135 -0.25 4.82 2.67
CA VAL A 135 -1.31 3.84 2.92
C VAL A 135 -2.18 3.74 1.67
N PHE A 136 -2.24 2.56 1.05
CA PHE A 136 -3.24 2.30 0.04
C PHE A 136 -4.54 1.85 0.69
N VAL A 137 -5.63 2.57 0.42
CA VAL A 137 -6.98 2.14 0.78
C VAL A 137 -7.65 1.56 -0.46
N GLN A 138 -8.16 0.33 -0.36
CA GLN A 138 -8.75 -0.40 -1.47
C GLN A 138 -9.95 -1.24 -1.01
N ARG A 139 -10.76 -1.72 -1.96
CA ARG A 139 -11.79 -2.74 -1.69
C ARG A 139 -11.14 -4.06 -1.27
N LEU A 140 -11.43 -4.53 -0.06
CA LEU A 140 -10.94 -5.81 0.46
C LEU A 140 -11.33 -6.99 -0.45
N SER A 141 -12.59 -7.03 -0.91
CA SER A 141 -13.08 -8.07 -1.81
C SER A 141 -12.29 -8.14 -3.13
N VAL A 142 -11.90 -6.99 -3.70
CA VAL A 142 -11.08 -6.92 -4.91
C VAL A 142 -9.66 -7.43 -4.64
N VAL A 143 -9.06 -6.99 -3.55
CA VAL A 143 -7.71 -7.41 -3.15
C VAL A 143 -7.69 -8.92 -2.90
N ASN A 144 -8.66 -9.47 -2.16
CA ASN A 144 -8.75 -10.90 -1.86
C ASN A 144 -8.92 -11.74 -3.13
N LYS A 145 -9.89 -11.40 -3.97
CA LYS A 145 -10.14 -12.13 -5.23
C LYS A 145 -8.89 -12.19 -6.10
N THR A 146 -8.14 -11.11 -6.15
CA THR A 146 -6.92 -11.10 -6.96
C THR A 146 -5.78 -11.83 -6.30
N SER A 147 -5.64 -11.73 -4.98
CA SER A 147 -4.63 -12.50 -4.27
C SER A 147 -4.82 -14.01 -4.47
N GLU A 148 -6.06 -14.50 -4.55
CA GLU A 148 -6.34 -15.89 -4.90
C GLU A 148 -5.82 -16.26 -6.30
N VAL A 149 -6.06 -15.40 -7.29
CA VAL A 149 -5.56 -15.62 -8.65
C VAL A 149 -4.02 -15.58 -8.69
N LEU A 150 -3.43 -14.59 -8.05
CA LEU A 150 -1.98 -14.45 -7.98
C LEU A 150 -1.33 -15.64 -7.25
N GLN A 151 -1.95 -16.13 -6.19
CA GLN A 151 -1.47 -17.33 -5.49
C GLN A 151 -1.48 -18.55 -6.42
N GLN A 152 -2.53 -18.75 -7.20
CA GLN A 152 -2.61 -19.85 -8.18
C GLN A 152 -1.55 -19.71 -9.28
N MET A 153 -1.09 -18.51 -9.56
CA MET A 153 -0.04 -18.23 -10.55
C MET A 153 1.39 -18.29 -9.97
N GLY A 154 1.55 -18.60 -8.68
CA GLY A 154 2.86 -18.70 -8.04
C GLY A 154 3.46 -17.37 -7.57
N TYR A 155 2.66 -16.33 -7.49
CA TYR A 155 3.11 -15.00 -7.05
C TYR A 155 3.79 -15.03 -5.67
N TYR A 156 3.28 -15.85 -4.76
CA TYR A 156 3.78 -15.97 -3.38
C TYR A 156 4.77 -17.13 -3.18
N ASP A 157 5.26 -17.77 -4.25
CA ASP A 157 6.10 -18.97 -4.12
C ASP A 157 7.47 -18.69 -3.50
N LYS A 158 7.93 -17.45 -3.58
CA LYS A 158 9.25 -17.03 -3.06
C LYS A 158 9.18 -16.22 -1.78
N VAL A 159 7.99 -15.78 -1.34
CA VAL A 159 7.86 -15.06 -0.07
C VAL A 159 7.82 -16.03 1.11
N SER A 160 8.19 -15.56 2.31
CA SER A 160 8.16 -16.42 3.49
C SER A 160 6.73 -16.84 3.85
N PRO A 161 6.54 -18.04 4.45
CA PRO A 161 5.22 -18.46 4.94
C PRO A 161 4.67 -17.49 5.99
N GLU A 162 5.53 -16.92 6.82
CA GLU A 162 5.20 -15.95 7.87
C GLU A 162 4.65 -14.67 7.25
N PHE A 163 5.34 -14.11 6.24
CA PHE A 163 4.86 -12.93 5.52
C PHE A 163 3.52 -13.23 4.82
N PHE A 164 3.40 -14.37 4.15
CA PHE A 164 2.15 -14.74 3.49
C PHE A 164 1.00 -14.89 4.49
N GLN A 165 1.26 -15.45 5.68
CA GLN A 165 0.26 -15.55 6.74
C GLN A 165 -0.15 -14.17 7.26
N TYR A 166 0.82 -13.28 7.53
CA TYR A 166 0.55 -11.88 7.91
C TYR A 166 -0.32 -11.16 6.88
N VAL A 167 -0.01 -11.30 5.59
CA VAL A 167 -0.81 -10.70 4.51
C VAL A 167 -2.26 -11.21 4.52
N LYS A 168 -2.48 -12.49 4.83
CA LYS A 168 -3.83 -13.06 4.97
C LYS A 168 -4.58 -12.50 6.18
N GLU A 169 -3.94 -12.51 7.35
CA GLU A 169 -4.53 -12.03 8.60
C GLU A 169 -4.96 -10.57 8.48
N ARG A 170 -4.10 -9.72 7.92
CA ARG A 170 -4.41 -8.32 7.64
C ARG A 170 -5.64 -8.14 6.75
N ARG A 171 -5.91 -9.10 5.87
CA ARG A 171 -7.07 -9.11 4.97
C ARG A 171 -8.29 -9.82 5.54
N GLY A 172 -8.22 -10.33 6.77
CA GLY A 172 -9.30 -11.07 7.40
C GLY A 172 -9.55 -12.46 6.80
N LEU A 173 -8.49 -13.14 6.29
CA LEU A 173 -8.54 -14.49 5.70
C LEU A 173 -7.93 -15.53 6.61
#